data_0243eac24e5a8d143be42d0052e2fa3d
#
_entry.id   0243eac24e5a8d143be42d0052e2fa3d
#
_cell.length_a   1.000
_cell.length_b   1.000
_cell.length_c   1.000
_cell.angle_alpha   90.00
_cell.angle_beta   90.00
_cell.angle_gamma   90.00
#
_symmetry.space_group_name_H-M   'P 1'
#
loop_
_entity.id
_entity.type
_entity.pdbx_description
1 polymer ?
#
loop_
_entity_poly.entity_id
_entity_poly.type
_entity_poly.pdbx_seq_one_letter_code
_entity_poly.pdbx_strand_id
1 'polypeptide(L)'
;MPEFETPTPIDLAVNLPVGAITVVASDRTDTVVTVSPTNPDKPVDVRGASETRVEFDGERLTVHGPKPRLSWIGPTESVDLTVELPFDSRFTAEISVGWVRTRGRLGATRVKALTGAADLDHTGDLWLRAGHGAATIGTIDGNAEVTADHGAIRIGTVSGDAILKASHGSITIGDSGGDVDAKLSYGDLDIDRAMGGVAAKTAYGSIQVREVSAGSIQLDSGFGAISVGVLTGVPAWLDLGSKEGRVRNELSGDAAPTDSEQAVSVRARTQFGDITLSRATTPERKNS
;
A
#
# COMPACT_ATOMS: atom_id res chain seq x y z
N MET A 1 -22.25 -21.58 10.67
CA MET A 1 -21.78 -20.36 10.04
C MET A 1 -22.80 -19.28 10.40
N PRO A 2 -22.44 -18.24 11.14
CA PRO A 2 -23.35 -17.12 11.37
C PRO A 2 -23.57 -16.37 10.04
N GLU A 3 -24.84 -16.03 9.78
CA GLU A 3 -25.29 -15.27 8.63
C GLU A 3 -26.18 -14.15 9.14
N PHE A 4 -26.00 -12.95 8.59
CA PHE A 4 -26.70 -11.73 9.01
C PHE A 4 -27.28 -11.02 7.79
N GLU A 5 -28.50 -10.55 7.86
CA GLU A 5 -29.07 -9.68 6.84
C GLU A 5 -28.38 -8.30 6.90
N THR A 6 -27.71 -7.91 5.82
CA THR A 6 -26.96 -6.66 5.70
C THR A 6 -27.20 -6.05 4.31
N PRO A 7 -28.41 -5.47 4.09
CA PRO A 7 -28.74 -4.90 2.78
C PRO A 7 -27.94 -3.65 2.42
N THR A 8 -27.19 -3.10 3.36
CA THR A 8 -26.30 -1.95 3.21
C THR A 8 -24.89 -2.29 3.67
N PRO A 9 -23.86 -1.53 3.22
CA PRO A 9 -22.49 -1.69 3.72
C PRO A 9 -22.41 -1.59 5.24
N ILE A 10 -21.57 -2.42 5.84
CA ILE A 10 -21.38 -2.51 7.30
C ILE A 10 -19.98 -2.12 7.75
N ASP A 11 -19.76 -2.02 9.05
CA ASP A 11 -18.45 -1.91 9.69
C ASP A 11 -17.97 -3.29 10.12
N LEU A 12 -16.93 -3.83 9.49
CA LEU A 12 -16.27 -5.06 9.93
C LEU A 12 -15.05 -4.73 10.79
N ALA A 13 -15.02 -5.22 12.03
CA ALA A 13 -13.87 -5.13 12.92
C ALA A 13 -13.38 -6.52 13.31
N VAL A 14 -12.12 -6.83 13.01
CA VAL A 14 -11.50 -8.13 13.28
C VAL A 14 -10.26 -7.94 14.15
N ASN A 15 -10.18 -8.68 15.23
CA ASN A 15 -8.99 -8.81 16.06
C ASN A 15 -8.64 -10.30 16.17
N LEU A 16 -7.58 -10.72 15.46
CA LEU A 16 -7.16 -12.10 15.40
C LEU A 16 -5.67 -12.21 15.80
N PRO A 17 -5.33 -12.94 16.88
CA PRO A 17 -3.93 -13.08 17.29
C PRO A 17 -3.08 -13.81 16.25
N VAL A 18 -3.52 -14.97 15.78
CA VAL A 18 -2.78 -15.81 14.84
C VAL A 18 -3.74 -16.46 13.85
N GLY A 19 -3.38 -16.47 12.56
CA GLY A 19 -4.13 -17.17 11.52
C GLY A 19 -4.26 -16.37 10.24
N ALA A 20 -5.39 -16.50 9.57
CA ALA A 20 -5.67 -15.86 8.30
C ALA A 20 -6.99 -15.10 8.34
N ILE A 21 -7.00 -13.92 7.74
CA ILE A 21 -8.22 -13.12 7.54
C ILE A 21 -8.44 -12.96 6.05
N THR A 22 -9.55 -13.51 5.56
CA THR A 22 -10.03 -13.33 4.19
C THR A 22 -11.34 -12.55 4.20
N VAL A 23 -11.40 -11.46 3.48
CA VAL A 23 -12.63 -10.67 3.31
C VAL A 23 -12.99 -10.62 1.83
N VAL A 24 -14.21 -11.00 1.51
CA VAL A 24 -14.73 -11.00 0.13
C VAL A 24 -15.91 -10.04 0.07
N ALA A 25 -15.70 -8.89 -0.52
CA ALA A 25 -16.76 -7.92 -0.80
C ALA A 25 -17.37 -8.22 -2.17
N SER A 26 -18.70 -8.24 -2.24
CA SER A 26 -19.44 -8.51 -3.48
C SER A 26 -20.80 -7.82 -3.47
N ASP A 27 -21.53 -7.93 -4.59
CA ASP A 27 -22.93 -7.46 -4.67
C ASP A 27 -23.86 -8.45 -3.96
N ARG A 28 -23.96 -8.30 -2.63
CA ARG A 28 -24.78 -9.14 -1.76
C ARG A 28 -25.49 -8.29 -0.71
N THR A 29 -26.56 -8.85 -0.14
CA THR A 29 -27.40 -8.20 0.88
C THR A 29 -27.35 -8.92 2.23
N ASP A 30 -26.38 -9.78 2.41
CA ASP A 30 -26.13 -10.55 3.62
C ASP A 30 -24.64 -10.56 3.96
N THR A 31 -24.31 -10.90 5.18
CA THR A 31 -22.92 -11.12 5.62
C THR A 31 -22.79 -12.51 6.19
N VAL A 32 -21.86 -13.27 5.66
CA VAL A 32 -21.56 -14.65 6.10
C VAL A 32 -20.18 -14.70 6.74
N VAL A 33 -20.10 -15.30 7.92
CA VAL A 33 -18.84 -15.46 8.66
C VAL A 33 -18.51 -16.95 8.80
N THR A 34 -17.35 -17.32 8.32
CA THR A 34 -16.80 -18.68 8.48
C THR A 34 -15.57 -18.61 9.35
N VAL A 35 -15.60 -19.32 10.47
CA VAL A 35 -14.48 -19.49 11.39
C VAL A 35 -14.06 -20.95 11.35
N SER A 36 -12.80 -21.22 11.04
CA SER A 36 -12.25 -22.56 10.98
C SER A 36 -10.88 -22.66 11.66
N PRO A 37 -10.53 -23.82 12.23
CA PRO A 37 -9.17 -24.04 12.70
C PRO A 37 -8.21 -24.06 11.50
N THR A 38 -7.05 -23.43 11.60
CA THR A 38 -6.03 -23.52 10.53
C THR A 38 -5.59 -24.95 10.29
N ASN A 39 -5.50 -25.74 11.37
CA ASN A 39 -5.28 -27.17 11.26
C ASN A 39 -6.33 -27.94 12.09
N PRO A 40 -7.27 -28.64 11.43
CA PRO A 40 -8.34 -29.37 12.12
C PRO A 40 -7.85 -30.56 12.96
N ASP A 41 -6.64 -31.06 12.71
CA ASP A 41 -6.04 -32.15 13.47
C ASP A 41 -5.35 -31.69 14.77
N LYS A 42 -5.22 -30.36 14.95
CA LYS A 42 -4.65 -29.77 16.17
C LYS A 42 -5.75 -29.35 17.15
N PRO A 43 -5.86 -29.99 18.31
CA PRO A 43 -6.89 -29.63 19.30
C PRO A 43 -6.85 -28.16 19.77
N VAL A 44 -5.66 -27.53 19.73
CA VAL A 44 -5.51 -26.11 20.09
C VAL A 44 -6.16 -25.19 19.06
N ASP A 45 -6.02 -25.47 17.76
CA ASP A 45 -6.63 -24.67 16.70
C ASP A 45 -8.15 -24.86 16.69
N VAL A 46 -8.64 -26.09 16.90
CA VAL A 46 -10.07 -26.41 17.04
C VAL A 46 -10.68 -25.66 18.20
N ARG A 47 -9.99 -25.62 19.34
CA ARG A 47 -10.42 -24.82 20.49
C ARG A 47 -10.41 -23.32 20.16
N GLY A 48 -9.35 -22.81 19.51
CA GLY A 48 -9.28 -21.41 19.10
C GLY A 48 -10.44 -21.00 18.21
N ALA A 49 -10.79 -21.82 17.23
CA ALA A 49 -11.96 -21.58 16.39
C ALA A 49 -13.27 -21.56 17.21
N SER A 50 -13.43 -22.48 18.18
CA SER A 50 -14.62 -22.53 19.05
C SER A 50 -14.69 -21.38 20.05
N GLU A 51 -13.58 -20.78 20.47
CA GLU A 51 -13.50 -19.64 21.39
C GLU A 51 -13.62 -18.29 20.63
N THR A 52 -13.53 -18.28 19.29
CA THR A 52 -13.71 -17.07 18.49
C THR A 52 -15.15 -16.57 18.58
N ARG A 53 -15.33 -15.29 18.90
CA ARG A 53 -16.63 -14.68 19.07
C ARG A 53 -16.98 -13.82 17.88
N VAL A 54 -18.21 -13.95 17.42
CA VAL A 54 -18.78 -13.17 16.33
C VAL A 54 -19.99 -12.45 16.88
N GLU A 55 -20.00 -11.14 16.87
CA GLU A 55 -21.06 -10.29 17.41
C GLU A 55 -21.49 -9.28 16.35
N PHE A 56 -22.80 -9.14 16.11
CA PHE A 56 -23.39 -8.19 15.18
C PHE A 56 -24.48 -7.38 15.87
N ASP A 57 -24.40 -6.05 15.76
CA ASP A 57 -25.36 -5.13 16.39
C ASP A 57 -26.33 -4.45 15.41
N GLY A 58 -26.30 -4.84 14.14
CA GLY A 58 -27.11 -4.28 13.06
C GLY A 58 -26.33 -3.37 12.11
N GLU A 59 -25.22 -2.79 12.53
CA GLU A 59 -24.35 -1.93 11.72
C GLU A 59 -22.90 -2.41 11.73
N ARG A 60 -22.46 -2.95 12.86
CA ARG A 60 -21.08 -3.38 13.07
C ARG A 60 -21.01 -4.88 13.34
N LEU A 61 -20.16 -5.54 12.58
CA LEU A 61 -19.77 -6.92 12.79
C LEU A 61 -18.39 -6.95 13.45
N THR A 62 -18.33 -7.51 14.65
CA THR A 62 -17.08 -7.63 15.40
C THR A 62 -16.68 -9.09 15.54
N VAL A 63 -15.44 -9.41 15.17
CA VAL A 63 -14.87 -10.75 15.33
C VAL A 63 -13.66 -10.68 16.24
N HIS A 64 -13.76 -11.37 17.38
CA HIS A 64 -12.67 -11.50 18.35
C HIS A 64 -12.15 -12.92 18.36
N GLY A 65 -10.89 -13.11 17.93
CA GLY A 65 -10.18 -14.36 18.06
C GLY A 65 -9.94 -14.79 19.52
N PRO A 66 -9.39 -15.97 19.73
CA PRO A 66 -9.13 -16.50 21.07
C PRO A 66 -8.17 -15.59 21.84
N LYS A 67 -8.37 -15.47 23.16
CA LYS A 67 -7.45 -14.70 24.02
C LYS A 67 -6.08 -15.40 24.03
N PRO A 68 -4.98 -14.66 23.77
CA PRO A 68 -3.64 -15.23 23.88
C PRO A 68 -3.44 -15.80 25.28
N ARG A 69 -3.11 -17.07 25.38
CA ARG A 69 -2.73 -17.69 26.67
C ARG A 69 -1.23 -17.48 26.87
N LEU A 70 -0.85 -17.04 28.08
CA LEU A 70 0.55 -17.02 28.49
C LEU A 70 1.06 -18.47 28.59
N SER A 71 1.53 -19.01 27.49
CA SER A 71 2.22 -20.29 27.46
C SER A 71 3.67 -20.00 27.10
N TRP A 72 4.57 -20.25 28.03
CA TRP A 72 6.01 -20.12 27.80
C TRP A 72 6.52 -21.16 26.77
N ILE A 73 5.77 -22.25 26.61
CA ILE A 73 6.13 -23.35 25.71
C ILE A 73 4.82 -24.00 25.26
N GLY A 74 4.33 -23.62 24.08
CA GLY A 74 3.16 -24.28 23.51
C GLY A 74 2.69 -23.65 22.22
N PRO A 75 2.06 -24.42 21.33
CA PRO A 75 1.51 -23.87 20.11
C PRO A 75 0.39 -22.87 20.45
N THR A 76 0.46 -21.70 19.83
CA THR A 76 -0.60 -20.71 19.83
C THR A 76 -1.76 -21.22 18.96
N GLU A 77 -2.99 -20.92 19.38
CA GLU A 77 -4.20 -21.17 18.60
C GLU A 77 -4.12 -20.39 17.27
N SER A 78 -4.32 -21.06 16.15
CA SER A 78 -4.38 -20.46 14.82
C SER A 78 -5.76 -20.68 14.20
N VAL A 79 -6.36 -19.57 13.71
CA VAL A 79 -7.74 -19.56 13.23
C VAL A 79 -7.81 -18.89 11.86
N ASP A 80 -8.50 -19.52 10.93
CA ASP A 80 -8.80 -18.94 9.63
C ASP A 80 -10.22 -18.37 9.63
N LEU A 81 -10.31 -17.08 9.35
CA LEU A 81 -11.54 -16.33 9.26
C LEU A 81 -11.81 -15.95 7.79
N THR A 82 -13.00 -16.29 7.32
CA THR A 82 -13.53 -15.78 6.05
C THR A 82 -14.80 -15.01 6.31
N VAL A 83 -14.85 -13.78 5.82
CA VAL A 83 -16.05 -12.92 5.89
C VAL A 83 -16.43 -12.51 4.48
N GLU A 84 -17.65 -12.86 4.08
CA GLU A 84 -18.26 -12.40 2.85
C GLU A 84 -19.29 -11.31 3.20
N LEU A 85 -19.22 -10.15 2.55
CA LEU A 85 -20.00 -8.97 2.92
C LEU A 85 -20.32 -8.07 1.71
N PRO A 86 -21.26 -7.12 1.83
CA PRO A 86 -21.56 -6.16 0.76
C PRO A 86 -20.37 -5.29 0.38
N PHE A 87 -20.31 -4.88 -0.90
CA PHE A 87 -19.36 -3.85 -1.37
C PHE A 87 -19.41 -2.60 -0.50
N ASP A 88 -18.31 -1.84 -0.51
CA ASP A 88 -18.13 -0.56 0.20
C ASP A 88 -18.22 -0.66 1.73
N SER A 89 -18.28 -1.86 2.30
CA SER A 89 -18.18 -2.07 3.75
C SER A 89 -16.83 -1.60 4.27
N ARG A 90 -16.83 -0.93 5.44
CA ARG A 90 -15.61 -0.50 6.10
C ARG A 90 -14.93 -1.70 6.77
N PHE A 91 -13.61 -1.72 6.72
CA PHE A 91 -12.84 -2.84 7.24
C PHE A 91 -11.74 -2.39 8.20
N THR A 92 -11.75 -2.91 9.41
CA THR A 92 -10.68 -2.74 10.38
C THR A 92 -10.17 -4.11 10.82
N ALA A 93 -8.86 -4.35 10.69
CA ALA A 93 -8.25 -5.59 11.14
C ALA A 93 -6.98 -5.36 11.93
N GLU A 94 -6.81 -6.13 12.99
CA GLU A 94 -5.56 -6.28 13.72
C GLU A 94 -5.20 -7.76 13.79
N ILE A 95 -4.00 -8.11 13.28
CA ILE A 95 -3.46 -9.47 13.31
C ILE A 95 -2.01 -9.43 13.80
N SER A 96 -1.67 -10.32 14.74
CA SER A 96 -0.30 -10.40 15.25
C SER A 96 0.58 -11.27 14.36
N VAL A 97 0.13 -12.45 13.98
CA VAL A 97 0.87 -13.37 13.11
C VAL A 97 -0.07 -13.99 12.09
N GLY A 98 0.22 -13.80 10.82
CA GLY A 98 -0.60 -14.37 9.74
C GLY A 98 -0.75 -13.42 8.57
N TRP A 99 -1.79 -13.57 7.80
CA TRP A 99 -2.02 -12.75 6.62
C TRP A 99 -3.45 -12.21 6.55
N VAL A 100 -3.57 -11.05 5.89
CA VAL A 100 -4.85 -10.42 5.59
C VAL A 100 -4.99 -10.38 4.07
N ARG A 101 -6.08 -10.90 3.55
CA ARG A 101 -6.41 -10.85 2.13
C ARG A 101 -7.81 -10.31 1.93
N THR A 102 -7.96 -9.38 1.00
CA THR A 102 -9.28 -8.89 0.58
C THR A 102 -9.50 -9.12 -0.90
N ARG A 103 -10.74 -9.29 -1.29
CA ARG A 103 -11.19 -9.36 -2.68
C ARG A 103 -12.44 -8.50 -2.84
N GLY A 104 -12.53 -7.82 -3.99
CA GLY A 104 -13.59 -6.86 -4.26
C GLY A 104 -13.39 -5.52 -3.57
N ARG A 105 -14.35 -4.61 -3.75
CA ARG A 105 -14.25 -3.23 -3.31
C ARG A 105 -14.72 -3.05 -1.86
N LEU A 106 -13.81 -2.61 -1.01
CA LEU A 106 -14.08 -2.20 0.36
C LEU A 106 -14.13 -0.66 0.46
N GLY A 107 -14.82 -0.14 1.45
CA GLY A 107 -14.76 1.25 1.85
C GLY A 107 -13.46 1.59 2.60
N ALA A 108 -13.53 2.56 3.51
CA ALA A 108 -12.37 2.92 4.32
C ALA A 108 -11.80 1.70 5.05
N THR A 109 -10.50 1.46 4.87
CA THR A 109 -9.83 0.24 5.33
C THR A 109 -8.67 0.57 6.26
N ARG A 110 -8.64 -0.09 7.42
CA ARG A 110 -7.57 0.04 8.41
C ARG A 110 -7.01 -1.32 8.79
N VAL A 111 -5.74 -1.58 8.48
CA VAL A 111 -5.11 -2.88 8.76
C VAL A 111 -3.82 -2.69 9.53
N LYS A 112 -3.65 -3.47 10.59
CA LYS A 112 -2.41 -3.61 11.35
C LYS A 112 -2.01 -5.07 11.39
N ALA A 113 -0.93 -5.41 10.66
CA ALA A 113 -0.35 -6.74 10.63
C ALA A 113 1.07 -6.68 11.22
N LEU A 114 1.31 -7.36 12.35
CA LEU A 114 2.63 -7.30 12.99
C LEU A 114 3.63 -8.20 12.28
N THR A 115 3.21 -9.42 11.93
CA THR A 115 4.05 -10.38 11.21
C THR A 115 3.19 -11.12 10.19
N GLY A 116 3.51 -10.92 8.91
CA GLY A 116 2.78 -11.52 7.78
C GLY A 116 2.42 -10.52 6.71
N ALA A 117 1.84 -11.00 5.64
CA ALA A 117 1.53 -10.19 4.46
C ALA A 117 0.11 -9.60 4.52
N ALA A 118 -0.05 -8.43 3.91
CA ALA A 118 -1.36 -7.86 3.58
C ALA A 118 -1.50 -7.79 2.04
N ASP A 119 -2.55 -8.42 1.53
CA ASP A 119 -2.90 -8.47 0.09
C ASP A 119 -4.31 -7.90 -0.07
N LEU A 120 -4.40 -6.61 -0.40
CA LEU A 120 -5.65 -5.86 -0.48
C LEU A 120 -5.97 -5.57 -1.96
N ASP A 121 -7.16 -5.93 -2.40
CA ASP A 121 -7.57 -5.78 -3.79
C ASP A 121 -7.98 -4.32 -4.10
N HIS A 122 -9.08 -3.85 -3.51
CA HIS A 122 -9.62 -2.52 -3.79
C HIS A 122 -10.18 -1.91 -2.50
N THR A 123 -9.75 -0.70 -2.19
CA THR A 123 -10.14 0.01 -0.96
C THR A 123 -10.49 1.48 -1.25
N GLY A 124 -11.32 2.07 -0.39
CA GLY A 124 -11.41 3.52 -0.26
C GLY A 124 -10.14 4.11 0.38
N ASP A 125 -10.28 5.00 1.38
CA ASP A 125 -9.13 5.46 2.16
C ASP A 125 -8.45 4.28 2.86
N LEU A 126 -7.10 4.23 2.80
CA LEU A 126 -6.31 3.15 3.38
C LEU A 126 -5.34 3.63 4.45
N TRP A 127 -5.44 3.04 5.63
CA TRP A 127 -4.38 3.07 6.62
C TRP A 127 -3.85 1.63 6.84
N LEU A 128 -2.56 1.39 6.52
CA LEU A 128 -1.94 0.08 6.66
C LEU A 128 -0.61 0.19 7.41
N ARG A 129 -0.45 -0.63 8.43
CA ARG A 129 0.84 -0.85 9.09
C ARG A 129 1.22 -2.33 9.04
N ALA A 130 2.31 -2.63 8.33
CA ALA A 130 2.92 -3.95 8.26
C ALA A 130 4.27 -3.93 9.02
N GLY A 131 4.42 -4.79 10.03
CA GLY A 131 5.69 -4.91 10.73
C GLY A 131 6.69 -5.72 9.90
N HIS A 132 6.48 -7.02 9.78
CA HIS A 132 7.30 -7.92 8.98
C HIS A 132 6.46 -8.62 7.94
N GLY A 133 6.61 -8.22 6.68
CA GLY A 133 5.87 -8.80 5.54
C GLY A 133 5.57 -7.77 4.46
N ALA A 134 5.22 -8.25 3.29
CA ALA A 134 4.88 -7.39 2.16
C ALA A 134 3.45 -6.83 2.30
N ALA A 135 3.29 -5.58 1.86
CA ALA A 135 2.02 -4.93 1.65
C ALA A 135 1.78 -4.81 0.13
N THR A 136 0.79 -5.51 -0.38
CA THR A 136 0.40 -5.45 -1.79
C THR A 136 -1.03 -4.94 -1.88
N ILE A 137 -1.24 -3.87 -2.60
CA ILE A 137 -2.54 -3.22 -2.76
C ILE A 137 -2.81 -3.01 -4.25
N GLY A 138 -3.97 -3.43 -4.73
CA GLY A 138 -4.38 -3.22 -6.11
C GLY A 138 -4.75 -1.77 -6.38
N THR A 139 -5.88 -1.33 -5.84
CA THR A 139 -6.43 0.01 -6.07
C THR A 139 -6.83 0.69 -4.76
N ILE A 140 -6.52 1.97 -4.64
CA ILE A 140 -6.95 2.85 -3.55
C ILE A 140 -7.68 4.03 -4.16
N ASP A 141 -9.01 4.11 -3.96
CA ASP A 141 -9.84 5.20 -4.51
C ASP A 141 -9.67 6.53 -3.74
N GLY A 142 -9.20 6.47 -2.50
CA GLY A 142 -8.98 7.62 -1.62
C GLY A 142 -7.51 7.86 -1.33
N ASN A 143 -7.24 8.32 -0.10
CA ASN A 143 -5.89 8.57 0.38
C ASN A 143 -5.25 7.30 0.96
N ALA A 144 -3.93 7.24 0.92
CA ALA A 144 -3.15 6.13 1.43
C ALA A 144 -2.15 6.57 2.52
N GLU A 145 -2.17 5.91 3.67
CA GLU A 145 -1.08 5.95 4.64
C GLU A 145 -0.58 4.52 4.87
N VAL A 146 0.60 4.19 4.32
CA VAL A 146 1.16 2.84 4.40
C VAL A 146 2.54 2.88 5.04
N THR A 147 2.72 2.09 6.09
CA THR A 147 4.01 1.92 6.75
C THR A 147 4.39 0.44 6.76
N ALA A 148 5.60 0.13 6.28
CA ALA A 148 6.19 -1.20 6.38
C ALA A 148 7.57 -1.10 7.08
N ASP A 149 7.74 -1.84 8.18
CA ASP A 149 9.03 -1.83 8.87
C ASP A 149 10.03 -2.74 8.13
N HIS A 150 9.62 -3.98 7.78
CA HIS A 150 10.43 -4.93 7.00
C HIS A 150 9.54 -5.60 5.94
N GLY A 151 9.70 -5.16 4.70
CA GLY A 151 8.93 -5.71 3.57
C GLY A 151 8.68 -4.66 2.50
N ALA A 152 8.35 -5.11 1.31
CA ALA A 152 8.05 -4.23 0.20
C ALA A 152 6.61 -3.70 0.27
N ILE A 153 6.42 -2.46 -0.15
CA ILE A 153 5.11 -1.85 -0.42
C ILE A 153 4.90 -1.84 -1.92
N ARG A 154 3.80 -2.42 -2.39
CA ARG A 154 3.39 -2.40 -3.80
C ARG A 154 1.96 -1.88 -3.90
N ILE A 155 1.79 -0.80 -4.63
CA ILE A 155 0.48 -0.18 -4.89
C ILE A 155 0.30 -0.12 -6.40
N GLY A 156 -0.80 -0.68 -6.92
CA GLY A 156 -1.15 -0.58 -8.33
C GLY A 156 -1.56 0.85 -8.69
N THR A 157 -2.63 1.33 -8.06
CA THR A 157 -3.16 2.69 -8.30
C THR A 157 -3.58 3.33 -7.00
N VAL A 158 -3.27 4.62 -6.83
CA VAL A 158 -3.82 5.48 -5.77
C VAL A 158 -4.37 6.75 -6.37
N SER A 159 -5.64 7.05 -6.10
CA SER A 159 -6.32 8.23 -6.69
C SER A 159 -6.09 9.51 -5.88
N GLY A 160 -6.01 9.40 -4.56
CA GLY A 160 -5.72 10.51 -3.64
C GLY A 160 -4.25 10.63 -3.28
N ASP A 161 -3.97 11.29 -2.16
CA ASP A 161 -2.63 11.48 -1.66
C ASP A 161 -2.08 10.22 -0.98
N ALA A 162 -0.76 9.99 -1.11
CA ALA A 162 -0.09 8.82 -0.56
C ALA A 162 1.07 9.21 0.38
N ILE A 163 1.00 8.77 1.63
CA ILE A 163 2.08 8.88 2.61
C ILE A 163 2.66 7.48 2.86
N LEU A 164 3.89 7.25 2.42
CA LEU A 164 4.50 5.93 2.42
C LEU A 164 5.80 5.92 3.21
N LYS A 165 5.96 4.95 4.09
CA LYS A 165 7.17 4.79 4.91
C LYS A 165 7.65 3.34 4.87
N ALA A 166 8.92 3.15 4.50
CA ALA A 166 9.56 1.84 4.54
C ALA A 166 10.92 1.93 5.25
N SER A 167 11.15 1.10 6.25
CA SER A 167 12.47 1.05 6.90
C SER A 167 13.42 0.16 6.11
N HIS A 168 13.00 -1.08 5.78
CA HIS A 168 13.76 -2.04 4.98
C HIS A 168 12.84 -2.68 3.94
N GLY A 169 12.96 -2.23 2.70
CA GLY A 169 12.12 -2.71 1.58
C GLY A 169 11.88 -1.64 0.54
N SER A 170 11.58 -2.06 -0.66
CA SER A 170 11.26 -1.17 -1.77
C SER A 170 9.81 -0.68 -1.71
N ILE A 171 9.56 0.47 -2.31
CA ILE A 171 8.22 0.98 -2.59
C ILE A 171 8.04 1.02 -4.10
N THR A 172 6.97 0.42 -4.58
CA THR A 172 6.57 0.47 -5.99
C THR A 172 5.15 0.99 -6.11
N ILE A 173 4.94 1.98 -6.95
CA ILE A 173 3.62 2.55 -7.27
C ILE A 173 3.44 2.51 -8.78
N GLY A 174 2.32 1.99 -9.27
CA GLY A 174 1.95 2.10 -10.68
C GLY A 174 1.52 3.54 -11.01
N ASP A 175 0.29 3.87 -10.73
CA ASP A 175 -0.29 5.19 -11.02
C ASP A 175 -0.61 5.96 -9.72
N SER A 176 -0.19 7.23 -9.64
CA SER A 176 -0.54 8.14 -8.55
C SER A 176 -1.29 9.34 -9.10
N GLY A 177 -2.53 9.55 -8.62
CA GLY A 177 -3.37 10.68 -8.98
C GLY A 177 -3.09 11.94 -8.16
N GLY A 178 -2.86 11.79 -6.86
CA GLY A 178 -2.52 12.87 -5.92
C GLY A 178 -1.03 12.97 -5.63
N ASP A 179 -0.70 13.68 -4.55
CA ASP A 179 0.67 13.89 -4.12
C ASP A 179 1.22 12.67 -3.38
N VAL A 180 2.51 12.35 -3.59
CA VAL A 180 3.21 11.24 -2.95
C VAL A 180 4.29 11.78 -2.00
N ASP A 181 4.21 11.45 -0.70
CA ASP A 181 5.29 11.62 0.28
C ASP A 181 5.86 10.23 0.65
N ALA A 182 7.06 9.92 0.16
CA ALA A 182 7.70 8.63 0.38
C ALA A 182 9.02 8.76 1.17
N LYS A 183 9.14 8.02 2.26
CA LYS A 183 10.34 7.98 3.11
C LYS A 183 10.85 6.57 3.27
N LEU A 184 12.09 6.33 2.83
CA LEU A 184 12.77 5.06 2.95
C LEU A 184 14.09 5.21 3.72
N SER A 185 14.47 4.18 4.47
CA SER A 185 15.82 4.11 5.02
C SER A 185 16.71 3.25 4.12
N TYR A 186 16.27 2.02 3.78
CA TYR A 186 16.96 1.09 2.89
C TYR A 186 15.98 0.51 1.89
N GLY A 187 16.16 0.85 0.62
CA GLY A 187 15.32 0.35 -0.48
C GLY A 187 15.11 1.37 -1.56
N ASP A 188 14.68 0.89 -2.70
CA ASP A 188 14.41 1.70 -3.88
C ASP A 188 12.96 2.17 -3.90
N LEU A 189 12.75 3.35 -4.46
CA LEU A 189 11.42 3.86 -4.81
C LEU A 189 11.26 3.83 -6.32
N ASP A 190 10.17 3.25 -6.76
CA ASP A 190 9.81 3.12 -8.15
C ASP A 190 8.36 3.58 -8.37
N ILE A 191 8.16 4.62 -9.17
CA ILE A 191 6.84 5.15 -9.54
C ILE A 191 6.74 5.13 -11.05
N ASP A 192 5.74 4.42 -11.58
CA ASP A 192 5.54 4.36 -13.04
C ASP A 192 4.99 5.68 -13.56
N ARG A 193 3.90 6.19 -12.95
CA ARG A 193 3.30 7.47 -13.35
C ARG A 193 2.86 8.30 -12.17
N ALA A 194 3.32 9.56 -12.10
CA ALA A 194 2.88 10.55 -11.14
C ALA A 194 2.15 11.70 -11.86
N MET A 195 0.88 11.90 -11.51
CA MET A 195 0.06 13.00 -12.02
C MET A 195 0.04 14.20 -11.06
N GLY A 196 0.44 14.00 -9.80
CA GLY A 196 0.63 15.02 -8.77
C GLY A 196 2.10 15.25 -8.42
N GLY A 197 2.34 15.92 -7.31
CA GLY A 197 3.67 16.14 -6.77
C GLY A 197 4.29 14.87 -6.19
N VAL A 198 5.64 14.79 -6.14
CA VAL A 198 6.35 13.69 -5.49
C VAL A 198 7.42 14.28 -4.56
N ALA A 199 7.30 14.03 -3.27
CA ALA A 199 8.33 14.28 -2.29
C ALA A 199 8.89 12.92 -1.81
N ALA A 200 10.13 12.60 -2.18
CA ALA A 200 10.71 11.30 -1.84
C ALA A 200 12.11 11.44 -1.24
N LYS A 201 12.36 10.65 -0.20
CA LYS A 201 13.66 10.60 0.46
C LYS A 201 14.07 9.16 0.78
N THR A 202 15.30 8.80 0.39
CA THR A 202 15.92 7.54 0.82
C THR A 202 17.31 7.77 1.36
N ALA A 203 17.72 7.00 2.35
CA ALA A 203 19.11 7.05 2.81
C ALA A 203 20.00 6.16 1.93
N TYR A 204 19.54 4.95 1.61
CA TYR A 204 20.23 3.97 0.76
C TYR A 204 19.26 3.36 -0.23
N GLY A 205 19.38 3.75 -1.49
CA GLY A 205 18.54 3.25 -2.58
C GLY A 205 18.39 4.27 -3.70
N SER A 206 17.94 3.78 -4.83
CA SER A 206 17.66 4.60 -6.00
C SER A 206 16.21 5.08 -5.99
N ILE A 207 15.99 6.23 -6.62
CA ILE A 207 14.64 6.77 -6.82
C ILE A 207 14.40 6.86 -8.33
N GLN A 208 13.36 6.19 -8.80
CA GLN A 208 12.93 6.24 -10.18
C GLN A 208 11.47 6.71 -10.27
N VAL A 209 11.24 7.76 -11.05
CA VAL A 209 9.89 8.19 -11.46
C VAL A 209 9.87 8.20 -12.97
N ARG A 210 9.19 7.22 -13.59
CA ARG A 210 9.25 7.01 -15.04
C ARG A 210 8.52 8.08 -15.83
N GLU A 211 7.39 8.57 -15.29
CA GLU A 211 6.63 9.62 -15.96
C GLU A 211 6.08 10.62 -14.93
N VAL A 212 6.41 11.90 -15.13
CA VAL A 212 5.79 13.02 -14.41
C VAL A 212 5.13 13.95 -15.40
N SER A 213 3.90 14.37 -15.11
CA SER A 213 3.11 15.25 -15.98
C SER A 213 2.79 16.60 -15.37
N ALA A 214 2.85 16.76 -14.06
CA ALA A 214 2.53 17.99 -13.33
C ALA A 214 3.19 18.01 -11.95
N GLY A 215 3.11 19.15 -11.27
CA GLY A 215 3.45 19.29 -9.86
C GLY A 215 4.92 19.56 -9.55
N SER A 216 5.25 19.44 -8.27
CA SER A 216 6.59 19.63 -7.73
C SER A 216 7.21 18.29 -7.38
N ILE A 217 8.35 17.98 -7.97
CA ILE A 217 9.07 16.73 -7.79
C ILE A 217 10.33 17.01 -6.97
N GLN A 218 10.37 16.54 -5.72
CA GLN A 218 11.48 16.72 -4.80
C GLN A 218 12.05 15.36 -4.40
N LEU A 219 13.25 15.05 -4.86
CA LEU A 219 13.87 13.73 -4.70
C LEU A 219 15.24 13.86 -4.04
N ASP A 220 15.40 13.23 -2.89
CA ASP A 220 16.63 13.22 -2.12
C ASP A 220 17.11 11.78 -1.88
N SER A 221 18.34 11.45 -2.34
CA SER A 221 18.99 10.19 -2.00
C SER A 221 20.33 10.44 -1.29
N GLY A 222 20.62 9.62 -0.28
CA GLY A 222 21.95 9.60 0.31
C GLY A 222 22.91 8.82 -0.59
N PHE A 223 22.57 7.57 -0.88
CA PHE A 223 23.36 6.65 -1.70
C PHE A 223 22.44 5.96 -2.71
N GLY A 224 22.49 6.40 -3.96
CA GLY A 224 21.70 5.83 -5.06
C GLY A 224 21.48 6.81 -6.19
N ALA A 225 21.13 6.29 -7.34
CA ALA A 225 20.81 7.07 -8.52
C ALA A 225 19.39 7.65 -8.45
N ILE A 226 19.18 8.78 -9.10
CA ILE A 226 17.86 9.38 -9.29
C ILE A 226 17.57 9.45 -10.79
N SER A 227 16.42 8.92 -11.20
CA SER A 227 15.97 8.95 -12.58
C SER A 227 14.56 9.52 -12.67
N VAL A 228 14.36 10.51 -13.54
CA VAL A 228 13.04 11.13 -13.76
C VAL A 228 12.76 11.25 -15.25
N GLY A 229 11.60 10.75 -15.65
CA GLY A 229 11.04 10.93 -16.99
C GLY A 229 10.01 12.04 -17.00
N VAL A 230 10.22 13.09 -17.76
CA VAL A 230 9.24 14.17 -17.93
C VAL A 230 8.40 13.90 -19.17
N LEU A 231 7.08 14.00 -19.06
CA LEU A 231 6.17 13.76 -20.18
C LEU A 231 6.52 14.67 -21.36
N THR A 232 6.50 14.11 -22.58
CA THR A 232 6.80 14.85 -23.80
C THR A 232 5.87 16.05 -23.95
N GLY A 233 6.43 17.24 -24.26
CA GLY A 233 5.69 18.49 -24.40
C GLY A 233 5.44 19.24 -23.09
N VAL A 234 5.78 18.67 -21.93
CA VAL A 234 5.68 19.35 -20.63
C VAL A 234 6.98 20.10 -20.35
N PRO A 235 6.94 21.45 -20.16
CA PRO A 235 8.11 22.22 -19.77
C PRO A 235 8.54 21.86 -18.33
N ALA A 236 9.85 21.95 -18.04
CA ALA A 236 10.38 21.61 -16.74
C ALA A 236 11.39 22.63 -16.22
N TRP A 237 11.20 23.04 -14.94
CA TRP A 237 12.20 23.77 -14.17
C TRP A 237 13.09 22.76 -13.42
N LEU A 238 14.40 22.92 -13.53
CA LEU A 238 15.35 21.93 -13.03
C LEU A 238 16.31 22.53 -12.00
N ASP A 239 16.39 21.88 -10.83
CA ASP A 239 17.40 22.14 -9.81
C ASP A 239 18.04 20.79 -9.40
N LEU A 240 19.14 20.45 -10.05
CA LEU A 240 19.77 19.15 -9.97
C LEU A 240 21.16 19.24 -9.34
N GLY A 241 21.52 18.34 -8.45
CA GLY A 241 22.85 18.32 -7.86
C GLY A 241 23.24 16.94 -7.31
N SER A 242 24.35 16.42 -7.81
CA SER A 242 25.04 15.28 -7.22
C SER A 242 26.36 15.76 -6.61
N LYS A 243 26.70 15.29 -5.41
CA LYS A 243 27.99 15.59 -4.80
C LYS A 243 29.10 14.70 -5.40
N GLU A 244 28.82 13.42 -5.52
CA GLU A 244 29.71 12.39 -6.07
C GLU A 244 28.96 11.57 -7.12
N GLY A 245 28.92 12.08 -8.38
CA GLY A 245 28.22 11.47 -9.48
C GLY A 245 28.03 12.45 -10.63
N ARG A 246 27.37 12.02 -11.68
CA ARG A 246 27.15 12.79 -12.91
C ARG A 246 25.68 13.21 -12.99
N VAL A 247 25.46 14.45 -13.43
CA VAL A 247 24.11 14.94 -13.77
C VAL A 247 23.98 14.93 -15.28
N ARG A 248 23.02 14.15 -15.80
CA ARG A 248 22.68 14.06 -17.22
C ARG A 248 21.28 14.61 -17.43
N ASN A 249 21.19 15.68 -18.22
CA ASN A 249 19.93 16.21 -18.68
C ASN A 249 19.79 15.88 -20.17
N GLU A 250 18.89 14.95 -20.47
CA GLU A 250 18.57 14.48 -21.82
C GLU A 250 17.27 15.11 -22.34
N LEU A 251 16.69 16.08 -21.63
CA LEU A 251 15.57 16.85 -22.12
C LEU A 251 16.09 17.70 -23.29
N SER A 252 15.65 17.41 -24.52
CA SER A 252 15.93 18.26 -25.68
C SER A 252 15.42 19.68 -25.41
N GLY A 253 16.17 20.69 -25.87
CA GLY A 253 15.94 22.08 -25.58
C GLY A 253 14.61 22.63 -26.12
N ASP A 254 13.53 22.30 -25.47
CA ASP A 254 12.27 23.01 -25.62
C ASP A 254 12.45 24.42 -25.06
N ALA A 255 11.74 25.39 -25.63
CA ALA A 255 11.78 26.77 -25.15
C ALA A 255 11.48 26.84 -23.65
N ALA A 256 12.09 27.79 -22.94
CA ALA A 256 11.80 28.00 -21.53
C ALA A 256 10.27 28.18 -21.32
N PRO A 257 9.69 27.58 -20.26
CA PRO A 257 8.27 27.76 -19.99
C PRO A 257 7.87 29.22 -19.89
N THR A 258 6.74 29.56 -20.46
CA THR A 258 6.12 30.86 -20.23
C THR A 258 5.35 30.81 -18.91
N ASP A 259 5.15 31.97 -18.25
CA ASP A 259 4.44 32.08 -16.95
C ASP A 259 3.00 31.48 -16.95
N SER A 260 2.45 31.16 -18.11
CA SER A 260 1.10 30.61 -18.30
C SER A 260 1.08 29.11 -18.55
N GLU A 261 2.24 28.44 -18.71
CA GLU A 261 2.31 26.99 -18.95
C GLU A 261 2.45 26.22 -17.64
N GLN A 262 1.69 25.14 -17.52
CA GLN A 262 1.86 24.19 -16.41
C GLN A 262 3.22 23.50 -16.56
N ALA A 263 4.21 23.96 -15.83
CA ALA A 263 5.55 23.39 -15.82
C ALA A 263 5.72 22.44 -14.63
N VAL A 264 6.46 21.36 -14.83
CA VAL A 264 6.94 20.49 -13.76
C VAL A 264 8.17 21.13 -13.12
N SER A 265 8.20 21.24 -11.80
CA SER A 265 9.39 21.65 -11.07
C SER A 265 10.11 20.41 -10.53
N VAL A 266 11.33 20.13 -11.00
CA VAL A 266 12.13 18.98 -10.56
C VAL A 266 13.34 19.45 -9.77
N ARG A 267 13.35 19.11 -8.48
CA ARG A 267 14.51 19.25 -7.61
C ARG A 267 15.02 17.85 -7.22
N ALA A 268 16.23 17.48 -7.66
CA ALA A 268 16.83 16.21 -7.34
C ALA A 268 18.23 16.38 -6.73
N ARG A 269 18.47 15.73 -5.61
CA ARG A 269 19.74 15.77 -4.88
C ARG A 269 20.18 14.36 -4.52
N THR A 270 21.45 14.06 -4.77
CA THR A 270 22.08 12.84 -4.23
C THR A 270 23.49 13.15 -3.71
N GLN A 271 23.91 12.41 -2.69
CA GLN A 271 25.30 12.53 -2.24
C GLN A 271 26.20 11.63 -3.08
N PHE A 272 25.79 10.39 -3.33
CA PHE A 272 26.53 9.40 -4.09
C PHE A 272 25.60 8.73 -5.10
N GLY A 273 25.77 9.06 -6.38
CA GLY A 273 24.98 8.49 -7.49
C GLY A 273 24.77 9.47 -8.63
N ASP A 274 24.36 8.94 -9.74
CA ASP A 274 24.06 9.73 -10.94
C ASP A 274 22.61 10.25 -10.89
N ILE A 275 22.37 11.42 -11.49
CA ILE A 275 21.02 11.95 -11.71
C ILE A 275 20.79 11.98 -13.22
N THR A 276 19.72 11.37 -13.68
CA THR A 276 19.34 11.35 -15.11
C THR A 276 17.92 11.88 -15.27
N LEU A 277 17.75 12.87 -16.13
CA LEU A 277 16.45 13.31 -16.61
C LEU A 277 16.32 13.00 -18.09
N SER A 278 15.20 12.42 -18.48
CA SER A 278 14.88 12.11 -19.87
C SER A 278 13.43 12.42 -20.19
N ARG A 279 13.05 12.39 -21.47
CA ARG A 279 11.64 12.36 -21.83
C ARG A 279 11.07 10.98 -21.52
N ALA A 280 9.87 10.98 -20.90
CA ALA A 280 9.15 9.75 -20.64
C ALA A 280 8.86 9.03 -21.95
N THR A 281 9.30 7.78 -22.04
CA THR A 281 8.91 6.88 -23.13
C THR A 281 7.65 6.18 -22.70
N THR A 282 6.53 6.51 -23.31
CA THR A 282 5.26 5.81 -23.04
C THR A 282 5.46 4.32 -23.36
N PRO A 283 5.40 3.41 -22.37
CA PRO A 283 5.46 2.00 -22.70
C PRO A 283 4.19 1.63 -23.47
N GLU A 284 4.33 1.07 -24.67
CA GLU A 284 3.21 0.45 -25.36
C GLU A 284 2.58 -0.59 -24.43
N ARG A 285 1.33 -0.37 -24.05
CA ARG A 285 0.54 -1.39 -23.33
C ARG A 285 0.45 -2.62 -24.23
N LYS A 286 1.20 -3.66 -23.92
CA LYS A 286 0.90 -4.99 -24.46
C LYS A 286 -0.43 -5.42 -23.85
N ASN A 287 -1.52 -5.25 -24.60
CA ASN A 287 -2.76 -5.92 -24.36
C ASN A 287 -2.50 -7.44 -24.43
N SER A 288 -2.57 -8.09 -23.31
CA SER A 288 -2.66 -9.57 -23.24
C SER A 288 -4.03 -9.94 -22.70
#